data_ae05d8bff71f162c43c2acdf61b6e8e3
#
_entry.id   ae05d8bff71f162c43c2acdf61b6e8e3
#
_cell.length_a   1.000
_cell.length_b   1.000
_cell.length_c   1.000
_cell.angle_alpha   90.00
_cell.angle_beta   90.00
_cell.angle_gamma   90.00
#
_symmetry.space_group_name_H-M   'P 1'
#
loop_
_entity.id
_entity.type
_entity.pdbx_description
1 polymer ?
#
loop_
_entity_poly.entity_id
_entity_poly.type
_entity_poly.pdbx_seq_one_letter_code
_entity_poly.pdbx_strand_id
1 'polypeptide(L)'
;MDSRESKEADAIRRRRECERCKGRFTTYERIDEIPYMVVKKDGSRQKFDRQKILSGLLHACEKRPVPAAALERIVDETEAYVVDSAERERSTSEIGELIMLRLKEIDTVAYIRFASVYRDFKDVREFKAELGELLSGKDAKKLKAGRG
;
A
#
# COMPACT_ATOMS: atom_id res chain seq x y z
N MET A 1 -33.88 -18.81 -17.64
CA MET A 1 -32.52 -18.61 -17.16
C MET A 1 -32.52 -17.65 -15.98
N ASP A 2 -32.13 -18.13 -14.83
CA ASP A 2 -32.08 -17.30 -13.62
C ASP A 2 -30.75 -16.55 -13.53
N SER A 3 -30.84 -15.24 -13.41
CA SER A 3 -29.69 -14.40 -13.14
C SER A 3 -29.93 -13.66 -11.84
N ARG A 4 -29.06 -13.84 -10.87
CA ARG A 4 -29.11 -13.14 -9.59
C ARG A 4 -27.77 -12.55 -9.26
N GLU A 5 -27.79 -11.37 -8.68
CA GLU A 5 -26.58 -10.83 -8.10
C GLU A 5 -26.17 -11.70 -6.91
N SER A 6 -24.89 -12.05 -6.85
CA SER A 6 -24.34 -12.70 -5.70
C SER A 6 -24.27 -11.70 -4.54
N LYS A 7 -24.13 -12.20 -3.30
CA LYS A 7 -23.90 -11.34 -2.13
C LYS A 7 -22.64 -10.49 -2.26
N GLU A 8 -21.72 -10.93 -3.12
CA GLU A 8 -20.58 -10.14 -3.55
C GLU A 8 -21.04 -9.31 -4.74
N ALA A 9 -20.97 -7.98 -4.64
CA ALA A 9 -21.54 -7.04 -5.58
C ALA A 9 -21.00 -7.15 -7.02
N ASP A 10 -19.91 -7.87 -7.23
CA ASP A 10 -19.22 -8.00 -8.51
C ASP A 10 -19.44 -9.33 -9.22
N ALA A 11 -20.32 -10.18 -8.71
CA ALA A 11 -20.55 -11.51 -9.30
C ALA A 11 -22.03 -11.72 -9.62
N ILE A 12 -22.27 -12.30 -10.79
CA ILE A 12 -23.61 -12.67 -11.24
C ILE A 12 -23.66 -14.19 -11.32
N ARG A 13 -24.64 -14.77 -10.61
CA ARG A 13 -24.89 -16.20 -10.65
C ARG A 13 -25.83 -16.54 -11.80
N ARG A 14 -25.43 -17.49 -12.65
CA ARG A 14 -26.26 -17.98 -13.75
C ARG A 14 -26.45 -19.47 -13.66
N ARG A 15 -27.68 -19.92 -13.86
CA ARG A 15 -27.98 -21.35 -14.03
C ARG A 15 -28.06 -21.65 -15.51
N ARG A 16 -27.32 -22.67 -15.93
CA ARG A 16 -27.26 -23.10 -17.32
C ARG A 16 -27.63 -24.54 -17.48
N GLU A 17 -28.10 -24.92 -18.66
CA GLU A 17 -28.42 -26.30 -19.00
C GLU A 17 -27.59 -26.71 -20.22
N CYS A 18 -27.00 -27.91 -20.13
CA CYS A 18 -26.27 -28.49 -21.25
C CYS A 18 -27.23 -29.03 -22.29
N GLU A 19 -27.11 -28.62 -23.54
CA GLU A 19 -27.98 -29.06 -24.64
C GLU A 19 -27.83 -30.54 -24.95
N ARG A 20 -26.66 -31.12 -24.69
CA ARG A 20 -26.37 -32.53 -25.00
C ARG A 20 -26.90 -33.49 -23.95
N CYS A 21 -26.59 -33.24 -22.68
CA CYS A 21 -26.91 -34.16 -21.60
C CYS A 21 -28.05 -33.68 -20.71
N LYS A 22 -28.57 -32.49 -20.96
CA LYS A 22 -29.61 -31.87 -20.15
C LYS A 22 -29.20 -31.65 -18.67
N GLY A 23 -27.90 -31.78 -18.38
CA GLY A 23 -27.37 -31.50 -17.05
C GLY A 23 -27.41 -29.99 -16.75
N ARG A 24 -27.83 -29.63 -15.53
CA ARG A 24 -27.86 -28.25 -15.08
C ARG A 24 -26.58 -27.94 -14.31
N PHE A 25 -26.04 -26.76 -14.52
CA PHE A 25 -24.87 -26.29 -13.79
C PHE A 25 -24.98 -24.79 -13.52
N THR A 26 -24.24 -24.33 -12.53
CA THR A 26 -24.21 -22.95 -12.12
C THR A 26 -22.88 -22.33 -12.54
N THR A 27 -22.92 -21.16 -13.15
CA THR A 27 -21.74 -20.37 -13.47
C THR A 27 -21.84 -19.03 -12.76
N TYR A 28 -20.68 -18.45 -12.47
CA TYR A 28 -20.57 -17.10 -11.93
C TYR A 28 -19.87 -16.22 -12.93
N GLU A 29 -20.51 -15.11 -13.27
CA GLU A 29 -19.86 -14.08 -14.08
C GLU A 29 -19.39 -12.98 -13.16
N ARG A 30 -18.11 -12.64 -13.23
CA ARG A 30 -17.52 -11.57 -12.46
C ARG A 30 -17.10 -10.45 -13.39
N ILE A 31 -17.22 -9.22 -12.88
CA ILE A 31 -16.69 -8.07 -13.61
C ILE A 31 -15.17 -8.15 -13.51
N ASP A 32 -14.53 -8.23 -14.68
CA ASP A 32 -13.07 -8.17 -14.77
C ASP A 32 -12.63 -6.73 -14.53
N GLU A 33 -12.31 -6.43 -13.29
CA GLU A 33 -11.72 -5.15 -12.97
C GLU A 33 -10.24 -5.18 -13.32
N ILE A 34 -9.76 -4.13 -14.01
CA ILE A 34 -8.34 -3.95 -14.25
C ILE A 34 -7.69 -3.67 -12.90
N PRO A 35 -6.77 -4.53 -12.44
CA PRO A 35 -6.16 -4.32 -11.13
C PRO A 35 -5.28 -3.07 -11.11
N TYR A 36 -5.17 -2.46 -9.95
CA TYR A 36 -4.21 -1.40 -9.73
C TYR A 36 -2.82 -2.01 -9.59
N MET A 37 -1.85 -1.40 -10.22
CA MET A 37 -0.50 -1.95 -10.33
C MET A 37 0.53 -1.07 -9.64
N VAL A 38 1.59 -1.69 -9.20
CA VAL A 38 2.78 -1.04 -8.67
C VAL A 38 3.93 -1.30 -9.63
N VAL A 39 4.58 -0.23 -10.07
CA VAL A 39 5.71 -0.32 -10.99
C VAL A 39 7.00 -0.30 -10.17
N LYS A 40 7.78 -1.36 -10.27
CA LYS A 40 9.05 -1.50 -9.56
C LYS A 40 10.16 -0.75 -10.28
N LYS A 41 11.28 -0.54 -9.59
CA LYS A 41 12.46 0.17 -10.12
C LYS A 41 13.01 -0.47 -11.38
N ASP A 42 12.89 -1.79 -11.53
CA ASP A 42 13.32 -2.52 -12.71
C ASP A 42 12.33 -2.46 -13.89
N GLY A 43 11.22 -1.75 -13.71
CA GLY A 43 10.16 -1.62 -14.71
C GLY A 43 9.10 -2.70 -14.64
N SER A 44 9.28 -3.72 -13.81
CA SER A 44 8.27 -4.77 -13.65
C SER A 44 7.03 -4.25 -12.93
N ARG A 45 5.88 -4.84 -13.24
CA ARG A 45 4.61 -4.49 -12.63
C ARG A 45 4.12 -5.61 -11.74
N GLN A 46 3.54 -5.21 -10.61
CA GLN A 46 3.00 -6.12 -9.62
C GLN A 46 1.64 -5.58 -9.16
N LYS A 47 0.70 -6.45 -8.85
CA LYS A 47 -0.58 -6.01 -8.28
C LYS A 47 -0.34 -5.26 -6.97
N PHE A 48 -1.09 -4.19 -6.77
CA PHE A 48 -1.09 -3.50 -5.49
C PHE A 48 -1.64 -4.45 -4.41
N ASP A 49 -0.89 -4.61 -3.34
CA ASP A 49 -1.24 -5.50 -2.22
C ASP A 49 -1.10 -4.75 -0.91
N ARG A 50 -2.24 -4.36 -0.33
CA ARG A 50 -2.25 -3.62 0.93
C ARG A 50 -1.64 -4.41 2.09
N GLN A 51 -1.72 -5.74 2.05
CA GLN A 51 -1.14 -6.58 3.09
C GLN A 51 0.39 -6.48 3.13
N LYS A 52 1.01 -6.36 1.98
CA LYS A 52 2.48 -6.16 1.91
C LYS A 52 2.89 -4.85 2.56
N ILE A 53 2.13 -3.80 2.31
CA ILE A 53 2.39 -2.49 2.91
C ILE A 53 2.20 -2.56 4.42
N LEU A 54 1.10 -3.15 4.87
CA LEU A 54 0.82 -3.29 6.29
C LEU A 54 1.90 -4.11 6.99
N SER A 55 2.33 -5.23 6.40
CA SER A 55 3.42 -6.05 6.93
C SER A 55 4.71 -5.25 7.08
N GLY A 56 5.07 -4.50 6.05
CA GLY A 56 6.27 -3.65 6.08
C GLY A 56 6.20 -2.60 7.17
N LEU A 57 5.05 -1.97 7.34
CA LEU A 57 4.83 -0.98 8.38
C LEU A 57 4.89 -1.59 9.78
N LEU A 58 4.25 -2.74 9.99
CA LEU A 58 4.29 -3.46 11.26
C LEU A 58 5.72 -3.83 11.63
N HIS A 59 6.48 -4.27 10.64
CA HIS A 59 7.88 -4.64 10.85
C HIS A 59 8.74 -3.42 11.24
N ALA A 60 8.53 -2.31 10.55
CA ALA A 60 9.25 -1.06 10.85
C ALA A 60 8.90 -0.49 12.24
N CYS A 61 7.67 -0.71 12.67
CA CYS A 61 7.16 -0.20 13.95
C CYS A 61 7.28 -1.20 15.10
N GLU A 62 7.96 -2.32 14.88
CA GLU A 62 8.15 -3.35 15.90
C GLU A 62 8.82 -2.76 17.13
N LYS A 63 8.22 -3.00 18.29
CA LYS A 63 8.65 -2.47 19.60
C LYS A 63 8.60 -0.93 19.71
N ARG A 64 7.84 -0.30 18.82
CA ARG A 64 7.60 1.15 18.92
C ARG A 64 6.15 1.40 19.36
N PRO A 65 5.91 2.50 20.08
CA PRO A 65 4.56 2.81 20.58
C PRO A 65 3.68 3.42 19.48
N VAL A 66 3.52 2.70 18.37
CA VAL A 66 2.69 3.12 17.25
C VAL A 66 1.44 2.27 17.22
N PRO A 67 0.25 2.86 17.38
CA PRO A 67 -0.98 2.07 17.36
C PRO A 67 -1.28 1.52 15.97
N ALA A 68 -1.88 0.33 15.93
CA ALA A 68 -2.25 -0.33 14.67
C ALA A 68 -3.17 0.54 13.82
N ALA A 69 -4.06 1.31 14.45
CA ALA A 69 -4.96 2.22 13.75
C ALA A 69 -4.22 3.27 12.92
N ALA A 70 -3.07 3.75 13.42
CA ALA A 70 -2.23 4.71 12.70
C ALA A 70 -1.64 4.07 11.44
N LEU A 71 -1.21 2.82 11.53
CA LEU A 71 -0.66 2.08 10.40
C LEU A 71 -1.73 1.77 9.36
N GLU A 72 -2.93 1.42 9.81
CA GLU A 72 -4.06 1.19 8.91
C GLU A 72 -4.43 2.45 8.14
N ARG A 73 -4.37 3.62 8.77
CA ARG A 73 -4.59 4.90 8.09
C ARG A 73 -3.56 5.13 6.99
N ILE A 74 -2.31 4.82 7.23
CA ILE A 74 -1.25 4.94 6.21
C ILE A 74 -1.56 4.01 5.04
N VAL A 75 -1.96 2.77 5.32
CA VAL A 75 -2.34 1.80 4.27
C VAL A 75 -3.53 2.32 3.47
N ASP A 76 -4.55 2.84 4.15
CA ASP A 76 -5.74 3.39 3.50
C ASP A 76 -5.41 4.59 2.61
N GLU A 77 -4.55 5.50 3.08
CA GLU A 77 -4.09 6.63 2.27
C GLU A 77 -3.30 6.17 1.06
N THR A 78 -2.46 5.16 1.23
CA THR A 78 -1.66 4.60 0.15
C THR A 78 -2.56 3.97 -0.90
N GLU A 79 -3.54 3.20 -0.47
CA GLU A 79 -4.52 2.60 -1.38
C GLU A 79 -5.29 3.68 -2.15
N ALA A 80 -5.77 4.71 -1.46
CA ALA A 80 -6.45 5.82 -2.09
C ALA A 80 -5.57 6.54 -3.11
N TYR A 81 -4.29 6.68 -2.79
CA TYR A 81 -3.32 7.30 -3.69
C TYR A 81 -3.13 6.50 -4.98
N VAL A 82 -3.08 5.18 -4.87
CA VAL A 82 -2.98 4.30 -6.03
C VAL A 82 -4.28 4.35 -6.86
N VAL A 83 -5.42 4.30 -6.19
CA VAL A 83 -6.74 4.35 -6.83
C VAL A 83 -6.97 5.67 -7.56
N ASP A 84 -6.43 6.76 -7.04
CA ASP A 84 -6.57 8.10 -7.63
C ASP A 84 -5.72 8.29 -8.89
N SER A 85 -4.85 7.35 -9.21
CA SER A 85 -4.04 7.43 -10.42
C SER A 85 -4.89 7.20 -11.67
N ALA A 86 -4.81 8.12 -12.63
CA ALA A 86 -5.50 7.99 -13.91
C ALA A 86 -5.04 6.77 -14.71
N GLU A 87 -3.79 6.38 -14.53
CA GLU A 87 -3.17 5.25 -15.23
C GLU A 87 -3.34 3.92 -14.50
N ARG A 88 -3.99 3.91 -13.35
CA ARG A 88 -4.18 2.77 -12.46
C ARG A 88 -2.86 2.16 -12.00
N GLU A 89 -1.82 2.96 -11.94
CA GLU A 89 -0.51 2.51 -11.45
C GLU A 89 0.23 3.64 -10.74
N ARG A 90 1.06 3.25 -9.79
CA ARG A 90 2.01 4.13 -9.11
C ARG A 90 3.34 3.41 -9.01
N SER A 91 4.43 4.14 -9.04
CA SER A 91 5.74 3.56 -8.82
C SER A 91 5.97 3.24 -7.35
N THR A 92 6.86 2.27 -7.08
CA THR A 92 7.28 2.00 -5.69
C THR A 92 7.89 3.23 -5.05
N SER A 93 8.56 4.08 -5.84
CA SER A 93 9.13 5.35 -5.36
C SER A 93 8.06 6.30 -4.86
N GLU A 94 6.99 6.50 -5.63
CA GLU A 94 5.88 7.36 -5.24
C GLU A 94 5.19 6.86 -3.97
N ILE A 95 4.92 5.57 -3.92
CA ILE A 95 4.27 4.92 -2.77
C ILE A 95 5.17 5.02 -1.53
N GLY A 96 6.44 4.69 -1.70
CA GLY A 96 7.41 4.73 -0.60
C GLY A 96 7.59 6.12 -0.03
N GLU A 97 7.63 7.15 -0.88
CA GLU A 97 7.74 8.53 -0.41
C GLU A 97 6.53 8.94 0.43
N LEU A 98 5.33 8.55 0.02
CA LEU A 98 4.12 8.83 0.79
C LEU A 98 4.17 8.14 2.17
N ILE A 99 4.53 6.87 2.20
CA ILE A 99 4.63 6.09 3.44
C ILE A 99 5.69 6.71 4.36
N MET A 100 6.85 7.05 3.82
CA MET A 100 7.93 7.65 4.60
C MET A 100 7.53 9.00 5.18
N LEU A 101 6.82 9.80 4.41
CA LEU A 101 6.33 11.09 4.88
C LEU A 101 5.40 10.92 6.08
N ARG A 102 4.51 9.95 6.04
CA ARG A 102 3.58 9.67 7.15
C ARG A 102 4.28 9.08 8.36
N LEU A 103 5.20 8.15 8.17
CA LEU A 103 5.99 7.57 9.26
C LEU A 103 6.82 8.62 9.98
N LYS A 104 7.41 9.53 9.23
CA LYS A 104 8.20 10.63 9.79
C LYS A 104 7.41 11.46 10.80
N GLU A 105 6.13 11.66 10.55
CA GLU A 105 5.24 12.39 11.45
C GLU A 105 4.86 11.60 12.69
N ILE A 106 4.88 10.28 12.63
CA ILE A 106 4.40 9.40 13.68
C ILE A 106 5.54 8.93 14.59
N ASP A 107 6.63 8.41 14.00
CA ASP A 107 7.74 7.84 14.74
C ASP A 107 9.01 7.85 13.90
N THR A 108 10.00 8.60 14.34
CA THR A 108 11.23 8.79 13.58
C THR A 108 12.07 7.52 13.49
N VAL A 109 12.03 6.66 14.49
CA VAL A 109 12.76 5.39 14.47
C VAL A 109 12.13 4.44 13.44
N ALA A 110 10.80 4.34 13.43
CA ALA A 110 10.09 3.56 12.43
C ALA A 110 10.36 4.09 11.02
N TYR A 111 10.40 5.41 10.86
CA TYR A 111 10.76 6.05 9.61
C TYR A 111 12.15 5.60 9.13
N ILE A 112 13.15 5.66 10.00
CA ILE A 112 14.52 5.28 9.65
C ILE A 112 14.61 3.80 9.27
N ARG A 113 13.92 2.93 10.01
CA ARG A 113 13.89 1.50 9.71
C ARG A 113 13.28 1.23 8.33
N PHE A 114 12.15 1.88 8.04
CA PHE A 114 11.49 1.74 6.75
C PHE A 114 12.36 2.29 5.63
N ALA A 115 12.93 3.47 5.82
CA ALA A 115 13.80 4.11 4.85
C ALA A 115 15.05 3.28 4.54
N SER A 116 15.62 2.62 5.55
CA SER A 116 16.82 1.80 5.36
C SER A 116 16.58 0.60 4.46
N VAL A 117 15.39 0.02 4.51
CA VAL A 117 14.99 -1.07 3.61
C VAL A 117 14.58 -0.54 2.24
N TYR A 118 13.75 0.49 2.24
CA TYR A 118 13.15 1.02 1.02
C TYR A 118 14.17 1.72 0.12
N ARG A 119 15.02 2.56 0.69
CA ARG A 119 16.04 3.31 -0.08
C ARG A 119 17.27 2.49 -0.40
N ASP A 120 17.45 1.36 0.25
CA ASP A 120 18.58 0.46 0.02
C ASP A 120 19.91 1.20 0.06
N PHE A 121 20.24 1.78 1.21
CA PHE A 121 21.48 2.52 1.40
C PHE A 121 22.70 1.63 1.11
N LYS A 122 23.55 2.11 0.22
CA LYS A 122 24.75 1.37 -0.21
C LYS A 122 25.89 1.44 0.79
N ASP A 123 25.96 2.52 1.55
CA ASP A 123 26.96 2.67 2.59
C ASP A 123 26.49 3.56 3.74
N VAL A 124 27.34 3.66 4.76
CA VAL A 124 27.04 4.43 5.98
C VAL A 124 26.88 5.93 5.69
N ARG A 125 27.52 6.44 4.64
CA ARG A 125 27.45 7.86 4.29
C ARG A 125 26.08 8.26 3.83
N GLU A 126 25.42 7.44 3.00
CA GLU A 126 24.06 7.67 2.57
C GLU A 126 23.09 7.65 3.76
N PHE A 127 23.29 6.70 4.66
CA PHE A 127 22.50 6.59 5.89
C PHE A 127 22.69 7.81 6.79
N LYS A 128 23.93 8.26 6.95
CA LYS A 128 24.28 9.43 7.73
C LYS A 128 23.64 10.71 7.15
N ALA A 129 23.65 10.84 5.83
CA ALA A 129 23.01 11.97 5.17
C ALA A 129 21.52 12.02 5.46
N GLU A 130 20.83 10.88 5.41
CA GLU A 130 19.40 10.78 5.73
C GLU A 130 19.13 11.16 7.18
N LEU A 131 19.94 10.68 8.11
CA LEU A 131 19.84 11.06 9.52
C LEU A 131 20.08 12.55 9.72
N GLY A 132 21.06 13.11 9.00
CA GLY A 132 21.35 14.54 9.06
C GLY A 132 20.17 15.40 8.61
N GLU A 133 19.53 15.04 7.54
CA GLU A 133 18.31 15.71 7.05
C GLU A 133 17.18 15.64 8.08
N LEU A 134 17.00 14.47 8.65
CA LEU A 134 15.97 14.24 9.66
C LEU A 134 16.18 15.12 10.90
N LEU A 135 17.42 15.22 11.37
CA LEU A 135 17.75 15.99 12.55
C LEU A 135 17.78 17.50 12.31
N SER A 136 18.21 17.95 11.16
CA SER A 136 18.32 19.38 10.83
C SER A 136 17.09 19.99 10.15
N GLY A 137 16.23 19.14 9.58
CA GLY A 137 15.06 19.58 8.83
C GLY A 137 13.79 19.64 9.66
N LYS A 138 12.82 18.78 9.33
CA LYS A 138 11.48 18.80 9.93
C LYS A 138 11.46 18.59 11.44
N ASP A 139 12.37 17.80 12.00
CA ASP A 139 12.41 17.57 13.44
C ASP A 139 12.80 18.82 14.21
N ALA A 140 13.77 19.59 13.69
CA ALA A 140 14.12 20.87 14.28
C ALA A 140 12.95 21.85 14.24
N LYS A 141 12.21 21.91 13.13
CA LYS A 141 11.00 22.72 13.01
C LYS A 141 9.89 22.29 13.96
N LYS A 142 9.70 20.98 14.08
CA LYS A 142 8.69 20.40 14.96
C LYS A 142 9.01 20.68 16.43
N LEU A 143 10.27 20.58 16.82
CA LEU A 143 10.72 20.91 18.16
C LEU A 143 10.52 22.39 18.48
N LYS A 144 10.81 23.27 17.53
CA LYS A 144 10.57 24.71 17.70
C LYS A 144 9.08 25.01 17.83
N ALA A 145 8.25 24.38 17.00
CA ALA A 145 6.80 24.54 17.07
C ALA A 145 6.23 24.01 18.40
N GLY A 146 6.79 22.93 18.91
CA GLY A 146 6.37 22.35 20.19
C GLY A 146 6.76 23.17 21.42
N ARG A 147 7.68 24.13 21.27
CA ARG A 147 8.12 25.03 22.36
C ARG A 147 7.39 26.37 22.33
N GLY A 148 6.76 26.66 21.21
CA GLY A 148 6.07 27.95 21.02
C GLY A 148 4.67 28.02 21.63
#